data_df8eafb5d9aa72b2061ed0c3ef808dde
#
_entry.id   df8eafb5d9aa72b2061ed0c3ef808dde
#
_cell.length_a   1.000
_cell.length_b   1.000
_cell.length_c   1.000
_cell.angle_alpha   90.00
_cell.angle_beta   90.00
_cell.angle_gamma   90.00
#
_symmetry.space_group_name_H-M   'P 1'
#
loop_
_entity.id
_entity.type
_entity.pdbx_description
1 polymer ?
#
loop_
_entity_poly.entity_id
_entity_poly.type
_entity_poly.pdbx_seq_one_letter_code
_entity_poly.pdbx_strand_id
1 'polypeptide(L)'
;FVGDAPILGHNVKFDVGFLRKKGMFEYQQTIDTLELASVLLPTATRYNLGALGKQLGIPLPATHRALDDALVTQACYIKLFEIAQELPLETLEEIADLGNFATWDSNWVFEQALRAKIKEGIKPKQTKSRASSSKPIFDSATDRDAPPVTRTEEPVPLDPEEAAAVLEYGGPFSQYFEAYEHRGEQVEMLKAVANALSTGGHLLVEAGTGVGKSFAYLVPAALFAHQNNTRVVVSTNTINLQDQLIKKDIPDLQAALNLNVRAAVLKGRSNYLCPRRFQYLRSHGPSNATEMRVLAKLIVWQLSNPSGDRNDLNLQGPLEREVWSRLSAEDDNCTTEACLGRMGGTCPFYRAKQAAQNSHILIVNHALLLSDVSTGSKVLPEYDYLIVDEAHHMETAVTNALSFRMTQGDLERMLKELGGSSAGLLGTILTDTHDA
;
A
#
# COMPACT_ATOMS: atom_id res chain seq x y z
N PHE A 1 -2.52 -4.73 -44.80
CA PHE A 1 -1.90 -3.47 -44.33
C PHE A 1 -1.13 -3.66 -43.02
N VAL A 2 -1.72 -4.33 -42.02
CA VAL A 2 -1.10 -4.56 -40.70
C VAL A 2 -0.05 -5.67 -40.73
N GLY A 3 -0.26 -6.71 -41.56
CA GLY A 3 0.63 -7.88 -41.63
C GLY A 3 0.75 -8.58 -40.26
N ASP A 4 1.98 -8.96 -39.92
CA ASP A 4 2.30 -9.64 -38.64
C ASP A 4 2.70 -8.67 -37.52
N ALA A 5 2.54 -7.35 -37.72
CA ALA A 5 2.93 -6.35 -36.73
C ALA A 5 2.04 -6.44 -35.47
N PRO A 6 2.61 -6.25 -34.27
CA PRO A 6 1.82 -6.14 -33.06
C PRO A 6 0.85 -4.96 -33.09
N ILE A 7 -0.31 -5.12 -32.49
CA ILE A 7 -1.35 -4.09 -32.39
C ILE A 7 -1.16 -3.32 -31.09
N LEU A 8 -0.82 -2.04 -31.23
CA LEU A 8 -0.70 -1.12 -30.10
C LEU A 8 -2.04 -0.44 -29.81
N GLY A 9 -2.43 -0.41 -28.55
CA GLY A 9 -3.62 0.30 -28.10
C GLY A 9 -3.57 0.66 -26.62
N HIS A 10 -4.55 1.42 -26.18
CA HIS A 10 -4.77 1.73 -24.77
C HIS A 10 -6.04 1.03 -24.31
N ASN A 11 -5.94 0.03 -23.42
CA ASN A 11 -6.98 -0.95 -23.13
C ASN A 11 -7.38 -1.74 -24.40
N VAL A 12 -6.37 -2.13 -25.15
CA VAL A 12 -6.46 -2.71 -26.49
C VAL A 12 -7.35 -3.95 -26.58
N LYS A 13 -7.50 -4.70 -25.48
CA LYS A 13 -8.35 -5.90 -25.41
C LYS A 13 -9.81 -5.59 -25.72
N PHE A 14 -10.27 -4.37 -25.39
CA PHE A 14 -11.61 -3.92 -25.70
C PHE A 14 -11.80 -3.80 -27.22
N ASP A 15 -10.93 -3.08 -27.92
CA ASP A 15 -11.03 -2.82 -29.37
C ASP A 15 -10.80 -4.09 -30.19
N VAL A 16 -9.71 -4.81 -29.90
CA VAL A 16 -9.37 -6.05 -30.60
C VAL A 16 -10.42 -7.13 -30.36
N GLY A 17 -11.08 -7.14 -29.20
CA GLY A 17 -12.17 -8.07 -28.91
C GLY A 17 -13.34 -7.96 -29.89
N PHE A 18 -13.69 -6.77 -30.37
CA PHE A 18 -14.71 -6.57 -31.43
C PHE A 18 -14.23 -7.05 -32.79
N LEU A 19 -12.96 -6.84 -33.12
CA LEU A 19 -12.37 -7.22 -34.39
C LEU A 19 -12.19 -8.73 -34.50
N ARG A 20 -11.75 -9.39 -33.42
CA ARG A 20 -11.63 -10.85 -33.32
C ARG A 20 -12.97 -11.56 -33.52
N LYS A 21 -14.09 -11.01 -33.02
CA LYS A 21 -15.43 -11.53 -33.27
C LYS A 21 -15.82 -11.53 -34.75
N LYS A 22 -15.12 -10.75 -35.57
CA LYS A 22 -15.31 -10.68 -37.04
C LYS A 22 -14.22 -11.43 -37.81
N GLY A 23 -13.44 -12.28 -37.16
CA GLY A 23 -12.38 -13.04 -37.78
C GLY A 23 -11.13 -12.20 -38.16
N MET A 24 -10.97 -11.01 -37.55
CA MET A 24 -9.81 -10.15 -37.82
C MET A 24 -8.88 -10.15 -36.61
N PHE A 25 -7.57 -10.13 -36.85
CA PHE A 25 -6.52 -10.05 -35.83
C PHE A 25 -6.56 -11.18 -34.78
N GLU A 26 -6.86 -12.40 -35.22
CA GLU A 26 -7.00 -13.56 -34.33
C GLU A 26 -5.69 -13.93 -33.62
N TYR A 27 -4.57 -13.79 -34.31
CA TYR A 27 -3.26 -14.26 -33.88
C TYR A 27 -2.26 -13.13 -33.61
N GLN A 28 -2.61 -11.87 -33.91
CA GLN A 28 -1.71 -10.74 -33.69
C GLN A 28 -1.50 -10.50 -32.20
N GLN A 29 -0.22 -10.31 -31.86
CA GLN A 29 0.18 -9.88 -30.54
C GLN A 29 -0.38 -8.49 -30.23
N THR A 30 -0.76 -8.25 -29.00
CA THR A 30 -1.26 -6.95 -28.55
C THR A 30 -0.29 -6.29 -27.57
N ILE A 31 -0.11 -4.99 -27.72
CA ILE A 31 0.65 -4.15 -26.79
C ILE A 31 -0.32 -3.17 -26.16
N ASP A 32 -0.53 -3.29 -24.85
CA ASP A 32 -1.47 -2.46 -24.11
C ASP A 32 -0.74 -1.43 -23.25
N THR A 33 -0.85 -0.15 -23.62
CA THR A 33 -0.21 0.94 -22.86
C THR A 33 -0.80 1.13 -21.46
N LEU A 34 -2.05 0.75 -21.21
CA LEU A 34 -2.63 0.73 -19.87
C LEU A 34 -1.94 -0.34 -19.01
N GLU A 35 -1.78 -1.53 -19.55
CA GLU A 35 -1.11 -2.63 -18.86
C GLU A 35 0.37 -2.31 -18.59
N LEU A 36 1.10 -1.82 -19.60
CA LEU A 36 2.49 -1.38 -19.44
C LEU A 36 2.65 -0.28 -18.39
N ALA A 37 1.79 0.75 -18.44
CA ALA A 37 1.81 1.82 -17.46
C ALA A 37 1.55 1.28 -16.05
N SER A 38 0.64 0.31 -15.90
CA SER A 38 0.34 -0.28 -14.59
C SER A 38 1.54 -1.02 -13.98
N VAL A 39 2.43 -1.55 -14.81
CA VAL A 39 3.66 -2.23 -14.38
C VAL A 39 4.79 -1.24 -14.14
N LEU A 40 5.04 -0.33 -15.08
CA LEU A 40 6.19 0.58 -15.06
C LEU A 40 5.99 1.77 -14.12
N LEU A 41 4.75 2.16 -13.85
CA LEU A 41 4.35 3.25 -12.97
C LEU A 41 3.41 2.73 -11.86
N PRO A 42 3.85 1.81 -11.01
CA PRO A 42 2.98 1.05 -10.10
C PRO A 42 2.23 1.91 -9.08
N THR A 43 2.74 3.10 -8.79
CA THR A 43 2.20 4.06 -7.82
C THR A 43 1.30 5.14 -8.44
N ALA A 44 1.15 5.15 -9.77
CA ALA A 44 0.32 6.14 -10.45
C ALA A 44 -1.15 6.01 -10.05
N THR A 45 -1.80 7.14 -9.79
CA THR A 45 -3.18 7.16 -9.28
C THR A 45 -4.21 6.74 -10.33
N ARG A 46 -3.94 6.97 -11.60
CA ARG A 46 -4.84 6.68 -12.74
C ARG A 46 -4.04 6.29 -13.97
N TYR A 47 -4.58 5.33 -14.73
CA TYR A 47 -3.97 4.86 -15.97
C TYR A 47 -4.83 5.14 -17.22
N ASN A 48 -5.91 5.92 -17.13
CA ASN A 48 -6.63 6.34 -18.35
C ASN A 48 -5.71 7.19 -19.23
N LEU A 49 -5.95 7.19 -20.54
CA LEU A 49 -5.06 7.78 -21.54
C LEU A 49 -4.72 9.24 -21.26
N GLY A 50 -5.72 10.05 -20.86
CA GLY A 50 -5.51 11.46 -20.54
C GLY A 50 -4.65 11.68 -19.29
N ALA A 51 -4.89 10.91 -18.21
CA ALA A 51 -4.08 11.01 -16.99
C ALA A 51 -2.65 10.52 -17.23
N LEU A 52 -2.50 9.43 -17.99
CA LEU A 52 -1.21 8.88 -18.36
C LEU A 52 -0.41 9.86 -19.23
N GLY A 53 -1.04 10.43 -20.26
CA GLY A 53 -0.41 11.44 -21.13
C GLY A 53 0.07 12.65 -20.33
N LYS A 54 -0.74 13.17 -19.41
CA LYS A 54 -0.36 14.26 -18.51
C LYS A 54 0.84 13.89 -17.63
N GLN A 55 0.82 12.70 -17.03
CA GLN A 55 1.90 12.22 -16.16
C GLN A 55 3.22 12.04 -16.93
N LEU A 56 3.14 11.60 -18.18
CA LEU A 56 4.31 11.42 -19.06
C LEU A 56 4.76 12.72 -19.80
N GLY A 57 4.10 13.85 -19.52
CA GLY A 57 4.43 15.14 -20.15
C GLY A 57 4.06 15.21 -21.63
N ILE A 58 3.06 14.42 -22.08
CA ILE A 58 2.62 14.37 -23.48
C ILE A 58 1.53 15.43 -23.66
N PRO A 59 1.65 16.32 -24.69
CA PRO A 59 0.61 17.26 -25.03
C PRO A 59 -0.69 16.53 -25.40
N LEU A 60 -1.78 16.89 -24.73
CA LEU A 60 -3.10 16.29 -25.00
C LEU A 60 -3.87 17.20 -25.94
N PRO A 61 -4.43 16.67 -27.05
CA PRO A 61 -5.30 17.42 -27.93
C PRO A 61 -6.62 17.80 -27.24
N ALA A 62 -7.20 18.91 -27.61
CA ALA A 62 -8.46 19.37 -27.07
C ALA A 62 -9.69 18.56 -27.54
N THR A 63 -9.51 17.68 -28.52
CA THR A 63 -10.56 16.88 -29.13
C THR A 63 -10.40 15.40 -28.84
N HIS A 64 -11.47 14.72 -28.52
CA HIS A 64 -11.53 13.25 -28.36
C HIS A 64 -11.82 12.59 -29.72
N ARG A 65 -10.90 12.71 -30.67
CA ARG A 65 -11.00 12.03 -31.96
C ARG A 65 -10.13 10.77 -31.93
N ALA A 66 -10.59 9.71 -32.56
CA ALA A 66 -9.90 8.42 -32.59
C ALA A 66 -8.43 8.52 -33.08
N LEU A 67 -8.14 9.41 -34.04
CA LEU A 67 -6.78 9.63 -34.49
C LEU A 67 -5.91 10.32 -33.43
N ASP A 68 -6.46 11.30 -32.73
CA ASP A 68 -5.76 12.01 -31.65
C ASP A 68 -5.44 11.04 -30.50
N ASP A 69 -6.39 10.20 -30.13
CA ASP A 69 -6.19 9.17 -29.08
C ASP A 69 -5.14 8.13 -29.52
N ALA A 70 -5.10 7.77 -30.81
CA ALA A 70 -4.08 6.88 -31.35
C ALA A 70 -2.67 7.50 -31.31
N LEU A 71 -2.53 8.80 -31.65
CA LEU A 71 -1.27 9.52 -31.56
C LEU A 71 -0.79 9.67 -30.11
N VAL A 72 -1.68 9.98 -29.18
CA VAL A 72 -1.35 10.03 -27.74
C VAL A 72 -0.95 8.64 -27.24
N THR A 73 -1.64 7.57 -27.67
CA THR A 73 -1.29 6.18 -27.31
C THR A 73 0.11 5.83 -27.81
N GLN A 74 0.46 6.20 -29.05
CA GLN A 74 1.81 6.01 -29.59
C GLN A 74 2.86 6.75 -28.78
N ALA A 75 2.62 8.02 -28.46
CA ALA A 75 3.53 8.82 -27.65
C ALA A 75 3.70 8.24 -26.23
N CYS A 76 2.61 7.79 -25.60
CA CYS A 76 2.64 7.08 -24.33
C CYS A 76 3.49 5.81 -24.40
N TYR A 77 3.33 5.01 -25.47
CA TYR A 77 4.12 3.80 -25.66
C TYR A 77 5.61 4.10 -25.75
N ILE A 78 6.01 5.11 -26.54
CA ILE A 78 7.41 5.51 -26.67
C ILE A 78 7.99 5.87 -25.29
N LYS A 79 7.28 6.68 -24.51
CA LYS A 79 7.72 7.07 -23.16
C LYS A 79 7.77 5.89 -22.20
N LEU A 80 6.81 5.00 -22.23
CA LEU A 80 6.83 3.79 -21.41
C LEU A 80 7.97 2.85 -21.82
N PHE A 81 8.30 2.77 -23.11
CA PHE A 81 9.43 1.99 -23.56
C PHE A 81 10.78 2.59 -23.10
N GLU A 82 10.93 3.93 -23.14
CA GLU A 82 12.07 4.63 -22.55
C GLU A 82 12.22 4.27 -21.06
N ILE A 83 11.13 4.36 -20.28
CA ILE A 83 11.12 3.98 -18.85
C ILE A 83 11.50 2.49 -18.66
N ALA A 84 11.00 1.60 -19.52
CA ALA A 84 11.40 0.19 -19.47
C ALA A 84 12.89 0.01 -19.73
N GLN A 85 13.47 0.76 -20.66
CA GLN A 85 14.91 0.75 -20.92
C GLN A 85 15.76 1.30 -19.76
N GLU A 86 15.21 2.18 -18.92
CA GLU A 86 15.88 2.69 -17.72
C GLU A 86 15.97 1.65 -16.58
N LEU A 87 15.11 0.62 -16.59
CA LEU A 87 15.14 -0.42 -15.57
C LEU A 87 16.53 -1.11 -15.50
N PRO A 88 16.99 -1.53 -14.32
CA PRO A 88 18.20 -2.32 -14.19
C PRO A 88 18.19 -3.57 -15.08
N LEU A 89 19.33 -3.95 -15.64
CA LEU A 89 19.44 -5.10 -16.53
C LEU A 89 18.92 -6.39 -15.87
N GLU A 90 19.30 -6.61 -14.61
CA GLU A 90 18.86 -7.77 -13.80
C GLU A 90 17.32 -7.83 -13.64
N THR A 91 16.68 -6.65 -13.54
CA THR A 91 15.21 -6.54 -13.45
C THR A 91 14.54 -6.88 -14.77
N LEU A 92 15.09 -6.40 -15.89
CA LEU A 92 14.58 -6.73 -17.23
C LEU A 92 14.73 -8.23 -17.54
N GLU A 93 15.89 -8.82 -17.21
CA GLU A 93 16.13 -10.26 -17.36
C GLU A 93 15.12 -11.06 -16.55
N GLU A 94 14.89 -10.70 -15.29
CA GLU A 94 13.94 -11.37 -14.43
C GLU A 94 12.52 -11.30 -14.96
N ILE A 95 12.04 -10.12 -15.36
CA ILE A 95 10.67 -9.95 -15.89
C ILE A 95 10.52 -10.70 -17.21
N ALA A 96 11.47 -10.62 -18.12
CA ALA A 96 11.43 -11.32 -19.41
C ALA A 96 11.40 -12.84 -19.22
N ASP A 97 12.23 -13.37 -18.31
CA ASP A 97 12.27 -14.80 -18.00
C ASP A 97 10.97 -15.28 -17.36
N LEU A 98 10.43 -14.54 -16.39
CA LEU A 98 9.18 -14.87 -15.71
C LEU A 98 7.98 -14.79 -16.67
N GLY A 99 8.01 -13.84 -17.62
CA GLY A 99 6.98 -13.71 -18.66
C GLY A 99 6.81 -14.95 -19.55
N ASN A 100 7.82 -15.81 -19.64
CA ASN A 100 7.76 -17.06 -20.40
C ASN A 100 6.93 -18.16 -19.70
N PHE A 101 6.64 -18.04 -18.40
CA PHE A 101 5.81 -19.00 -17.66
C PHE A 101 4.30 -18.82 -17.94
N ALA A 102 3.91 -17.64 -18.38
CA ALA A 102 2.52 -17.31 -18.67
C ALA A 102 2.41 -16.64 -20.04
N THR A 103 1.31 -16.85 -20.74
CA THR A 103 1.02 -16.15 -22.00
C THR A 103 0.68 -14.69 -21.66
N TRP A 104 1.71 -13.83 -21.66
CA TRP A 104 1.61 -12.42 -21.34
C TRP A 104 2.16 -11.55 -22.48
N ASP A 105 1.26 -10.92 -23.22
CA ASP A 105 1.61 -10.18 -24.43
C ASP A 105 2.61 -9.04 -24.18
N SER A 106 2.51 -8.36 -23.03
CA SER A 106 3.43 -7.28 -22.65
C SER A 106 4.87 -7.75 -22.42
N ASN A 107 5.13 -9.07 -22.25
CA ASN A 107 6.49 -9.61 -22.13
C ASN A 107 7.39 -9.18 -23.29
N TRP A 108 6.84 -9.14 -24.49
CA TRP A 108 7.57 -8.71 -25.69
C TRP A 108 8.27 -7.35 -25.51
N VAL A 109 7.61 -6.40 -24.84
CA VAL A 109 8.18 -5.05 -24.62
C VAL A 109 9.40 -5.13 -23.71
N PHE A 110 9.35 -5.92 -22.64
CA PHE A 110 10.49 -6.12 -21.72
C PHE A 110 11.64 -6.86 -22.41
N GLU A 111 11.34 -7.85 -23.26
CA GLU A 111 12.36 -8.51 -24.10
C GLU A 111 13.02 -7.54 -25.07
N GLN A 112 12.25 -6.64 -25.74
CA GLN A 112 12.84 -5.65 -26.62
C GLN A 112 13.71 -4.63 -25.86
N ALA A 113 13.26 -4.18 -24.69
CA ALA A 113 14.05 -3.30 -23.83
C ALA A 113 15.36 -3.98 -23.38
N LEU A 114 15.29 -5.25 -23.01
CA LEU A 114 16.46 -6.07 -22.65
C LEU A 114 17.44 -6.19 -23.83
N ARG A 115 16.94 -6.54 -25.03
CA ARG A 115 17.76 -6.64 -26.26
C ARG A 115 18.43 -5.32 -26.62
N ALA A 116 17.72 -4.19 -26.44
CA ALA A 116 18.29 -2.86 -26.69
C ALA A 116 19.47 -2.59 -25.74
N LYS A 117 19.31 -2.85 -24.45
CA LYS A 117 20.38 -2.69 -23.44
C LYS A 117 21.61 -3.57 -23.70
N ILE A 118 21.40 -4.81 -24.10
CA ILE A 118 22.51 -5.73 -24.42
C ILE A 118 23.27 -5.22 -25.65
N LYS A 119 22.58 -4.67 -26.66
CA LYS A 119 23.23 -4.09 -27.85
C LYS A 119 24.09 -2.86 -27.52
N GLU A 120 23.74 -2.10 -26.49
CA GLU A 120 24.53 -0.97 -25.99
C GLU A 120 25.80 -1.40 -25.24
N GLY A 121 26.07 -2.70 -25.14
CA GLY A 121 27.30 -3.24 -24.55
C GLY A 121 27.23 -3.47 -23.04
N ILE A 122 26.07 -3.34 -22.44
CA ILE A 122 25.85 -3.68 -21.04
C ILE A 122 25.77 -5.22 -20.95
N LYS A 123 26.84 -5.84 -20.46
CA LYS A 123 26.90 -7.30 -20.34
C LYS A 123 26.14 -7.77 -19.10
N PRO A 124 25.29 -8.82 -19.21
CA PRO A 124 24.68 -9.46 -18.06
C PRO A 124 25.77 -9.95 -17.10
N LYS A 125 25.68 -9.62 -15.83
CA LYS A 125 26.48 -10.31 -14.81
C LYS A 125 25.99 -11.74 -14.76
N GLN A 126 26.90 -12.71 -14.99
CA GLN A 126 26.58 -14.12 -14.81
C GLN A 126 26.13 -14.37 -13.37
N THR A 127 24.85 -14.27 -13.11
CA THR A 127 24.23 -14.59 -11.81
C THR A 127 23.99 -16.08 -11.76
N LYS A 128 24.74 -16.74 -10.89
CA LYS A 128 24.49 -18.14 -10.50
C LYS A 128 23.11 -18.20 -9.85
N SER A 129 22.24 -19.05 -10.42
CA SER A 129 20.96 -19.57 -9.90
C SER A 129 19.97 -18.55 -9.28
N ARG A 130 18.70 -18.60 -9.72
CA ARG A 130 17.51 -17.91 -9.23
C ARG A 130 17.33 -17.85 -7.69
N ALA A 131 18.09 -18.63 -6.94
CA ALA A 131 17.93 -18.81 -5.49
C ALA A 131 18.75 -17.84 -4.63
N SER A 132 19.56 -16.93 -5.19
CA SER A 132 20.52 -16.17 -4.37
C SER A 132 20.57 -14.67 -4.61
N SER A 133 19.48 -13.97 -4.86
CA SER A 133 19.48 -12.53 -4.59
C SER A 133 19.25 -12.34 -3.09
N SER A 134 20.33 -12.41 -2.32
CA SER A 134 20.35 -12.19 -0.87
C SER A 134 20.15 -10.72 -0.47
N LYS A 135 19.71 -9.87 -1.38
CA LYS A 135 19.32 -8.50 -1.04
C LYS A 135 18.00 -8.56 -0.29
N PRO A 136 17.90 -7.91 0.88
CA PRO A 136 16.63 -7.79 1.57
C PRO A 136 15.61 -7.16 0.63
N ILE A 137 14.41 -7.75 0.57
CA ILE A 137 13.32 -7.31 -0.31
C ILE A 137 12.86 -5.89 0.09
N PHE A 138 13.05 -5.52 1.34
CA PHE A 138 12.77 -4.21 1.90
C PHE A 138 13.95 -3.78 2.76
N ASP A 139 14.35 -2.50 2.68
CA ASP A 139 15.42 -1.95 3.49
C ASP A 139 15.06 -2.03 4.99
N SER A 140 16.06 -2.35 5.80
CA SER A 140 15.92 -2.50 7.23
C SER A 140 16.18 -1.20 8.01
N ALA A 141 16.50 -0.13 7.32
CA ALA A 141 16.86 1.15 7.91
C ALA A 141 15.63 1.96 8.31
N THR A 142 14.96 1.59 9.38
CA THR A 142 14.04 2.47 10.09
C THR A 142 14.18 2.26 11.58
N ASP A 143 14.43 3.33 12.31
CA ASP A 143 14.24 3.58 13.76
C ASP A 143 14.26 2.35 14.70
N ARG A 144 15.17 1.38 14.44
CA ARG A 144 15.33 0.20 15.30
C ARG A 144 15.84 0.58 16.69
N ASP A 145 16.45 1.75 16.81
CA ASP A 145 17.13 2.20 18.02
C ASP A 145 16.27 3.12 18.91
N ALA A 146 15.04 3.46 18.47
CA ALA A 146 14.17 4.25 19.33
C ALA A 146 13.61 3.38 20.46
N PRO A 147 13.73 3.82 21.73
CA PRO A 147 13.19 3.06 22.84
C PRO A 147 11.67 2.93 22.72
N PRO A 148 11.09 1.79 23.16
CA PRO A 148 9.66 1.63 23.19
C PRO A 148 9.02 2.67 24.11
N VAL A 149 7.83 3.13 23.74
CA VAL A 149 7.02 3.98 24.59
C VAL A 149 6.44 3.10 25.70
N THR A 150 6.72 3.47 26.94
CA THR A 150 6.28 2.74 28.13
C THR A 150 5.17 3.50 28.85
N ARG A 151 4.27 2.76 29.49
CA ARG A 151 3.19 3.34 30.27
C ARG A 151 3.75 4.20 31.41
N THR A 152 3.22 5.41 31.58
CA THR A 152 3.51 6.30 32.70
C THR A 152 2.44 6.16 33.76
N GLU A 153 2.81 5.80 34.98
CA GLU A 153 1.85 5.57 36.08
C GLU A 153 1.18 6.88 36.55
N GLU A 154 1.93 7.96 36.60
CA GLU A 154 1.44 9.29 37.00
C GLU A 154 1.73 10.31 35.90
N PRO A 155 0.84 10.45 34.89
CA PRO A 155 1.04 11.41 33.83
C PRO A 155 0.92 12.86 34.31
N VAL A 156 1.82 13.72 33.85
CA VAL A 156 1.74 15.16 34.11
C VAL A 156 0.62 15.76 33.27
N PRO A 157 -0.34 16.46 33.86
CA PRO A 157 -1.45 17.08 33.13
C PRO A 157 -0.94 18.18 32.18
N LEU A 158 -1.66 18.37 31.07
CA LEU A 158 -1.49 19.55 30.23
C LEU A 158 -2.27 20.74 30.82
N ASP A 159 -1.70 21.92 30.70
CA ASP A 159 -2.48 23.15 30.83
C ASP A 159 -3.29 23.39 29.55
N PRO A 160 -4.65 23.39 29.62
CA PRO A 160 -5.48 23.59 28.45
C PRO A 160 -5.31 24.96 27.76
N GLU A 161 -4.97 26.00 28.54
CA GLU A 161 -4.75 27.33 27.99
C GLU A 161 -3.41 27.42 27.26
N GLU A 162 -2.37 26.83 27.82
CA GLU A 162 -1.05 26.74 27.17
C GLU A 162 -1.15 25.91 25.87
N ALA A 163 -1.84 24.78 25.91
CA ALA A 163 -2.07 23.96 24.72
C ALA A 163 -2.89 24.70 23.64
N ALA A 164 -3.88 25.52 24.05
CA ALA A 164 -4.73 26.29 23.16
C ALA A 164 -3.96 27.46 22.49
N ALA A 165 -2.97 28.03 23.16
CA ALA A 165 -2.13 29.10 22.61
C ALA A 165 -1.46 28.73 21.29
N VAL A 166 -1.32 27.43 21.01
CA VAL A 166 -0.83 26.90 19.72
C VAL A 166 -1.69 27.34 18.55
N LEU A 167 -3.03 27.38 18.74
CA LEU A 167 -4.02 27.73 17.72
C LEU A 167 -4.50 29.18 17.82
N GLU A 168 -3.95 30.01 18.69
CA GLU A 168 -4.31 31.44 18.79
C GLU A 168 -3.56 32.29 17.76
N TYR A 169 -4.05 33.47 17.49
CA TYR A 169 -3.31 34.45 16.67
C TYR A 169 -1.96 34.79 17.31
N GLY A 170 -0.89 34.72 16.50
CA GLY A 170 0.49 34.86 16.97
C GLY A 170 1.10 33.59 17.54
N GLY A 171 0.31 32.52 17.68
CA GLY A 171 0.78 31.20 18.06
C GLY A 171 1.49 30.46 16.92
N PRO A 172 2.11 29.31 17.24
CA PRO A 172 2.91 28.54 16.28
C PRO A 172 2.18 28.21 14.96
N PHE A 173 0.90 27.84 15.00
CA PHE A 173 0.14 27.50 13.80
C PHE A 173 -0.12 28.71 12.91
N SER A 174 -0.41 29.89 13.51
CA SER A 174 -0.60 31.12 12.74
C SER A 174 0.68 31.65 12.11
N GLN A 175 1.83 31.26 12.63
CA GLN A 175 3.14 31.59 12.06
C GLN A 175 3.57 30.60 10.97
N TYR A 176 3.13 29.35 11.07
CA TYR A 176 3.49 28.28 10.13
C TYR A 176 2.61 28.29 8.87
N PHE A 177 1.29 28.50 9.00
CA PHE A 177 0.36 28.47 7.88
C PHE A 177 0.11 29.87 7.32
N GLU A 178 0.47 30.11 6.05
CA GLU A 178 0.30 31.41 5.38
C GLU A 178 -1.18 31.90 5.35
N ALA A 179 -2.13 30.96 5.20
CA ALA A 179 -3.57 31.23 5.17
C ALA A 179 -4.24 30.72 6.45
N TYR A 180 -3.68 31.06 7.62
CA TYR A 180 -4.25 30.64 8.89
C TYR A 180 -5.56 31.35 9.19
N GLU A 181 -6.58 30.59 9.52
CA GLU A 181 -7.87 31.07 9.98
C GLU A 181 -8.12 30.57 11.42
N HIS A 182 -8.21 31.50 12.35
CA HIS A 182 -8.57 31.19 13.74
C HIS A 182 -10.03 30.75 13.83
N ARG A 183 -10.32 29.68 14.53
CA ARG A 183 -11.65 29.10 14.75
C ARG A 183 -11.85 28.81 16.22
N GLY A 184 -12.76 29.59 16.85
CA GLY A 184 -13.03 29.46 18.29
C GLY A 184 -13.46 28.05 18.70
N GLU A 185 -14.32 27.42 17.89
CA GLU A 185 -14.79 26.05 18.14
C GLU A 185 -13.65 24.99 18.10
N GLN A 186 -12.62 25.23 17.29
CA GLN A 186 -11.43 24.38 17.24
C GLN A 186 -10.62 24.51 18.53
N VAL A 187 -10.48 25.72 19.05
CA VAL A 187 -9.79 26.01 20.32
C VAL A 187 -10.55 25.43 21.50
N GLU A 188 -11.88 25.60 21.56
CA GLU A 188 -12.71 24.96 22.59
C GLU A 188 -12.59 23.44 22.61
N MET A 189 -12.65 22.81 21.43
CA MET A 189 -12.46 21.38 21.30
C MET A 189 -11.07 20.96 21.78
N LEU A 190 -10.01 21.70 21.43
CA LEU A 190 -8.64 21.41 21.87
C LEU A 190 -8.56 21.44 23.40
N LYS A 191 -9.08 22.47 24.06
CA LYS A 191 -9.10 22.58 25.53
C LYS A 191 -9.84 21.41 26.18
N ALA A 192 -10.98 21.03 25.62
CA ALA A 192 -11.77 19.91 26.12
C ALA A 192 -10.98 18.58 26.01
N VAL A 193 -10.27 18.34 24.88
CA VAL A 193 -9.43 17.15 24.70
C VAL A 193 -8.21 17.17 25.64
N ALA A 194 -7.54 18.32 25.81
CA ALA A 194 -6.42 18.46 26.73
C ALA A 194 -6.84 18.14 28.17
N ASN A 195 -7.98 18.63 28.60
CA ASN A 195 -8.54 18.35 29.91
C ASN A 195 -8.91 16.86 30.06
N ALA A 196 -9.55 16.25 29.07
CA ALA A 196 -9.93 14.84 29.13
C ALA A 196 -8.73 13.90 29.21
N LEU A 197 -7.66 14.18 28.44
CA LEU A 197 -6.38 13.43 28.51
C LEU A 197 -5.72 13.58 29.89
N SER A 198 -5.76 14.77 30.49
CA SER A 198 -5.14 15.07 31.77
C SER A 198 -5.88 14.48 32.96
N THR A 199 -7.20 14.42 32.91
CA THR A 199 -8.03 13.93 34.01
C THR A 199 -8.40 12.45 33.93
N GLY A 200 -8.14 11.78 32.77
CA GLY A 200 -8.55 10.41 32.52
C GLY A 200 -10.06 10.24 32.30
N GLY A 201 -10.75 11.33 31.93
CA GLY A 201 -12.19 11.32 31.68
C GLY A 201 -12.60 10.84 30.27
N HIS A 202 -13.90 10.67 30.08
CA HIS A 202 -14.48 10.40 28.76
C HIS A 202 -15.05 11.69 28.18
N LEU A 203 -14.75 11.96 26.92
CA LEU A 203 -15.22 13.15 26.21
C LEU A 203 -15.93 12.73 24.91
N LEU A 204 -17.13 13.26 24.70
CA LEU A 204 -17.84 13.15 23.44
C LEU A 204 -18.00 14.55 22.85
N VAL A 205 -17.52 14.72 21.61
CA VAL A 205 -17.56 16.00 20.90
C VAL A 205 -18.27 15.83 19.57
N GLU A 206 -19.24 16.68 19.31
CA GLU A 206 -19.85 16.86 17.99
C GLU A 206 -19.32 18.17 17.37
N ALA A 207 -18.67 18.06 16.23
CA ALA A 207 -18.12 19.21 15.50
C ALA A 207 -18.41 19.06 14.01
N GLY A 208 -18.87 20.15 13.39
CA GLY A 208 -19.17 20.20 11.96
C GLY A 208 -17.97 19.95 11.05
N THR A 209 -18.23 19.78 9.75
CA THR A 209 -17.17 19.73 8.75
C THR A 209 -16.50 21.10 8.63
N GLY A 210 -15.17 21.11 8.47
CA GLY A 210 -14.42 22.37 8.29
C GLY A 210 -13.95 23.06 9.58
N VAL A 211 -14.36 22.63 10.76
CA VAL A 211 -13.89 23.17 12.06
C VAL A 211 -12.39 22.94 12.30
N GLY A 212 -11.78 21.98 11.59
CA GLY A 212 -10.37 21.63 11.82
C GLY A 212 -10.18 20.60 12.94
N LYS A 213 -11.11 19.66 13.08
CA LYS A 213 -11.11 18.60 14.11
C LYS A 213 -9.77 17.92 14.30
N SER A 214 -9.08 17.59 13.20
CA SER A 214 -7.81 16.84 13.27
C SER A 214 -6.79 17.53 14.17
N PHE A 215 -6.53 18.81 13.98
CA PHE A 215 -5.58 19.53 14.82
C PHE A 215 -6.11 19.76 16.23
N ALA A 216 -7.44 19.93 16.40
CA ALA A 216 -8.03 20.11 17.72
C ALA A 216 -7.80 18.91 18.66
N TYR A 217 -7.70 17.68 18.13
CA TYR A 217 -7.33 16.52 18.95
C TYR A 217 -5.85 16.12 18.83
N LEU A 218 -5.20 16.33 17.67
CA LEU A 218 -3.80 15.92 17.50
C LEU A 218 -2.82 16.79 18.30
N VAL A 219 -3.07 18.11 18.41
CA VAL A 219 -2.19 19.01 19.18
C VAL A 219 -2.11 18.58 20.63
N PRO A 220 -3.21 18.48 21.40
CA PRO A 220 -3.13 18.06 22.79
C PRO A 220 -2.66 16.60 22.93
N ALA A 221 -3.03 15.70 21.99
CA ALA A 221 -2.55 14.33 21.99
C ALA A 221 -1.02 14.24 21.84
N ALA A 222 -0.45 15.03 20.91
CA ALA A 222 0.98 15.04 20.64
C ALA A 222 1.78 15.66 21.82
N LEU A 223 1.30 16.79 22.37
CA LEU A 223 1.92 17.41 23.52
C LEU A 223 1.90 16.50 24.74
N PHE A 224 0.73 15.91 25.04
CA PHE A 224 0.56 14.99 26.16
C PHE A 224 1.43 13.74 26.02
N ALA A 225 1.37 13.11 24.85
CA ALA A 225 2.13 11.89 24.59
C ALA A 225 3.65 12.13 24.64
N HIS A 226 4.13 13.27 24.12
CA HIS A 226 5.53 13.63 24.15
C HIS A 226 6.01 13.95 25.57
N GLN A 227 5.24 14.78 26.30
CA GLN A 227 5.58 15.20 27.69
C GLN A 227 5.65 13.99 28.63
N ASN A 228 4.74 13.04 28.47
CA ASN A 228 4.62 11.88 29.36
C ASN A 228 5.30 10.62 28.83
N ASN A 229 5.95 10.67 27.65
CA ASN A 229 6.47 9.48 26.94
C ASN A 229 5.45 8.33 26.91
N THR A 230 4.18 8.67 26.68
CA THR A 230 3.07 7.71 26.64
C THR A 230 2.51 7.57 25.22
N ARG A 231 1.58 6.64 25.05
CA ARG A 231 0.93 6.39 23.73
C ARG A 231 -0.51 6.85 23.73
N VAL A 232 -0.85 7.62 22.69
CA VAL A 232 -2.23 7.93 22.34
C VAL A 232 -2.55 7.21 21.03
N VAL A 233 -3.60 6.38 21.04
CA VAL A 233 -4.11 5.73 19.84
C VAL A 233 -5.18 6.62 19.20
N VAL A 234 -5.05 6.87 17.90
CA VAL A 234 -6.04 7.59 17.11
C VAL A 234 -6.67 6.61 16.14
N SER A 235 -7.94 6.32 16.32
CA SER A 235 -8.72 5.47 15.44
C SER A 235 -9.56 6.30 14.50
N THR A 236 -9.48 6.04 13.20
CA THR A 236 -10.26 6.73 12.15
C THR A 236 -10.98 5.73 11.25
N ASN A 237 -11.97 6.20 10.48
CA ASN A 237 -12.81 5.29 9.69
C ASN A 237 -12.09 4.68 8.49
N THR A 238 -11.31 5.47 7.73
CA THR A 238 -10.76 5.07 6.44
C THR A 238 -9.25 5.10 6.39
N ILE A 239 -8.68 4.28 5.50
CA ILE A 239 -7.24 4.27 5.24
C ILE A 239 -6.77 5.63 4.67
N ASN A 240 -7.61 6.31 3.87
CA ASN A 240 -7.27 7.63 3.34
C ASN A 240 -7.11 8.67 4.44
N LEU A 241 -7.94 8.63 5.48
CA LEU A 241 -7.79 9.49 6.65
C LEU A 241 -6.53 9.15 7.44
N GLN A 242 -6.19 7.86 7.58
CA GLN A 242 -4.91 7.48 8.19
C GLN A 242 -3.72 8.07 7.41
N ASP A 243 -3.76 7.97 6.07
CA ASP A 243 -2.70 8.50 5.21
C ASP A 243 -2.62 10.03 5.28
N GLN A 244 -3.76 10.74 5.39
CA GLN A 244 -3.78 12.18 5.59
C GLN A 244 -3.13 12.57 6.93
N LEU A 245 -3.51 11.92 8.01
CA LEU A 245 -2.97 12.22 9.35
C LEU A 245 -1.45 12.02 9.36
N ILE A 246 -0.93 10.89 8.85
CA ILE A 246 0.50 10.58 8.94
C ILE A 246 1.35 11.32 7.92
N LYS A 247 0.85 11.59 6.69
CA LYS A 247 1.63 12.19 5.60
C LYS A 247 1.54 13.71 5.55
N LYS A 248 0.53 14.30 6.22
CA LYS A 248 0.29 15.74 6.20
C LYS A 248 0.11 16.33 7.59
N ASP A 249 -0.93 15.95 8.32
CA ASP A 249 -1.33 16.65 9.54
C ASP A 249 -0.27 16.54 10.65
N ILE A 250 0.34 15.37 10.83
CA ILE A 250 1.41 15.17 11.82
C ILE A 250 2.72 15.86 11.42
N PRO A 251 3.22 15.77 10.18
CA PRO A 251 4.37 16.55 9.73
C PRO A 251 4.18 18.05 9.88
N ASP A 252 3.01 18.58 9.54
CA ASP A 252 2.67 20.01 9.72
C ASP A 252 2.69 20.39 11.21
N LEU A 253 2.12 19.56 12.07
CA LEU A 253 2.15 19.74 13.52
C LEU A 253 3.58 19.73 14.07
N GLN A 254 4.39 18.74 13.67
CA GLN A 254 5.77 18.65 14.10
C GLN A 254 6.60 19.87 13.69
N ALA A 255 6.39 20.36 12.46
CA ALA A 255 7.08 21.54 11.95
C ALA A 255 6.60 22.83 12.66
N ALA A 256 5.29 23.01 12.82
CA ALA A 256 4.74 24.19 13.49
C ALA A 256 5.15 24.29 14.96
N LEU A 257 5.23 23.17 15.69
CA LEU A 257 5.56 23.13 17.11
C LEU A 257 7.05 22.89 17.38
N ASN A 258 7.86 22.61 16.36
CA ASN A 258 9.23 22.11 16.51
C ASN A 258 9.28 20.93 17.49
N LEU A 259 8.32 20.02 17.40
CA LEU A 259 8.11 18.92 18.34
C LEU A 259 8.50 17.58 17.72
N ASN A 260 9.44 16.88 18.33
CA ASN A 260 9.84 15.54 17.89
C ASN A 260 8.93 14.46 18.49
N VAL A 261 7.67 14.40 18.01
CA VAL A 261 6.72 13.36 18.39
C VAL A 261 6.82 12.20 17.39
N ARG A 262 7.04 10.99 17.88
CA ARG A 262 7.07 9.80 17.02
C ARG A 262 5.65 9.36 16.71
N ALA A 263 5.34 9.22 15.42
CA ALA A 263 4.04 8.75 14.97
C ALA A 263 4.17 7.55 14.02
N ALA A 264 3.22 6.64 14.10
CA ALA A 264 3.17 5.47 13.22
C ALA A 264 1.74 5.15 12.81
N VAL A 265 1.60 4.49 11.67
CA VAL A 265 0.35 3.88 11.22
C VAL A 265 0.49 2.37 11.30
N LEU A 266 -0.49 1.72 11.90
CA LEU A 266 -0.63 0.27 11.82
C LEU A 266 -1.94 -0.08 11.11
N LYS A 267 -1.83 -0.93 10.08
CA LYS A 267 -2.96 -1.44 9.29
C LYS A 267 -3.11 -2.94 9.50
N GLY A 268 -4.24 -3.50 9.12
CA GLY A 268 -4.43 -4.95 9.11
C GLY A 268 -3.42 -5.65 8.19
N ARG A 269 -3.10 -6.92 8.48
CA ARG A 269 -2.09 -7.73 7.77
C ARG A 269 -2.29 -7.79 6.26
N SER A 270 -3.54 -7.78 5.79
CA SER A 270 -3.90 -7.78 4.37
C SER A 270 -3.40 -6.57 3.59
N ASN A 271 -2.99 -5.50 4.29
CA ASN A 271 -2.42 -4.31 3.67
C ASN A 271 -0.91 -4.38 3.43
N TYR A 272 -0.23 -5.41 3.90
CA TYR A 272 1.23 -5.53 3.76
C TYR A 272 1.62 -6.72 2.89
N LEU A 273 2.61 -6.51 2.01
CA LEU A 273 3.18 -7.57 1.20
C LEU A 273 3.96 -8.56 2.08
N CYS A 274 3.69 -9.86 1.92
CA CYS A 274 4.47 -10.90 2.57
C CYS A 274 5.72 -11.24 1.74
N PRO A 275 6.94 -10.96 2.21
CA PRO A 275 8.16 -11.24 1.47
C PRO A 275 8.32 -12.72 1.12
N ARG A 276 7.92 -13.63 2.01
CA ARG A 276 7.96 -15.08 1.80
C ARG A 276 7.08 -15.52 0.63
N ARG A 277 5.82 -15.07 0.61
CA ARG A 277 4.86 -15.41 -0.44
C ARG A 277 5.27 -14.79 -1.78
N PHE A 278 5.77 -13.57 -1.74
CA PHE A 278 6.29 -12.90 -2.92
C PHE A 278 7.51 -13.64 -3.49
N GLN A 279 8.47 -14.03 -2.65
CA GLN A 279 9.63 -14.80 -3.09
C GLN A 279 9.24 -16.19 -3.60
N TYR A 280 8.24 -16.82 -2.99
CA TYR A 280 7.68 -18.08 -3.48
C TYR A 280 7.14 -17.93 -4.91
N LEU A 281 6.32 -16.92 -5.18
CA LEU A 281 5.80 -16.65 -6.53
C LEU A 281 6.93 -16.36 -7.54
N ARG A 282 7.95 -15.59 -7.13
CA ARG A 282 9.14 -15.33 -7.98
C ARG A 282 9.90 -16.62 -8.37
N SER A 283 10.05 -17.54 -7.44
CA SER A 283 10.83 -18.78 -7.67
C SER A 283 10.07 -19.84 -8.46
N HIS A 284 8.76 -19.94 -8.27
CA HIS A 284 7.92 -20.94 -8.95
C HIS A 284 7.34 -20.45 -10.28
N GLY A 285 7.34 -19.12 -10.48
CA GLY A 285 6.76 -18.46 -11.66
C GLY A 285 5.25 -18.26 -11.56
N PRO A 286 4.72 -17.31 -12.33
CA PRO A 286 3.29 -17.03 -12.40
C PRO A 286 2.55 -18.10 -13.20
N SER A 287 1.32 -18.42 -12.79
CA SER A 287 0.46 -19.42 -13.45
C SER A 287 -0.41 -18.83 -14.57
N ASN A 288 -0.55 -17.50 -14.63
CA ASN A 288 -1.36 -16.81 -15.62
C ASN A 288 -0.90 -15.35 -15.82
N ALA A 289 -1.42 -14.70 -16.87
CA ALA A 289 -1.05 -13.34 -17.23
C ALA A 289 -1.36 -12.29 -16.14
N THR A 290 -2.39 -12.48 -15.33
CA THR A 290 -2.71 -11.56 -14.23
C THR A 290 -1.68 -11.67 -13.11
N GLU A 291 -1.30 -12.88 -12.74
CA GLU A 291 -0.21 -13.10 -11.77
C GLU A 291 1.11 -12.54 -12.29
N MET A 292 1.42 -12.75 -13.58
CA MET A 292 2.64 -12.20 -14.19
C MET A 292 2.64 -10.66 -14.15
N ARG A 293 1.53 -10.02 -14.48
CA ARG A 293 1.41 -8.56 -14.44
C ARG A 293 1.60 -8.02 -13.02
N VAL A 294 0.96 -8.63 -12.02
CA VAL A 294 1.14 -8.22 -10.62
C VAL A 294 2.57 -8.48 -10.15
N LEU A 295 3.17 -9.60 -10.53
CA LEU A 295 4.54 -9.94 -10.19
C LEU A 295 5.52 -8.91 -10.78
N ALA A 296 5.40 -8.59 -12.07
CA ALA A 296 6.22 -7.58 -12.74
C ALA A 296 6.03 -6.20 -12.08
N LYS A 297 4.78 -5.82 -11.78
CA LYS A 297 4.45 -4.59 -11.04
C LYS A 297 5.17 -4.52 -9.68
N LEU A 298 5.18 -5.60 -8.92
CA LEU A 298 5.84 -5.68 -7.62
C LEU A 298 7.36 -5.65 -7.74
N ILE A 299 7.93 -6.28 -8.76
CA ILE A 299 9.37 -6.26 -9.03
C ILE A 299 9.83 -4.82 -9.36
N VAL A 300 9.10 -4.10 -10.22
CA VAL A 300 9.38 -2.69 -10.53
C VAL A 300 9.19 -1.80 -9.29
N TRP A 301 8.10 -2.01 -8.53
CA TRP A 301 7.84 -1.27 -7.31
C TRP A 301 8.95 -1.39 -6.27
N GLN A 302 9.57 -2.56 -6.14
CA GLN A 302 10.70 -2.77 -5.23
C GLN A 302 11.91 -1.86 -5.50
N LEU A 303 12.09 -1.40 -6.75
CA LEU A 303 13.21 -0.51 -7.09
C LEU A 303 13.12 0.85 -6.40
N SER A 304 11.93 1.28 -6.01
CA SER A 304 11.69 2.54 -5.30
C SER A 304 11.83 2.43 -3.77
N ASN A 305 12.32 1.29 -3.25
CA ASN A 305 12.41 0.99 -1.82
C ASN A 305 11.08 1.23 -1.07
N PRO A 306 10.01 0.51 -1.42
CA PRO A 306 8.68 0.80 -0.95
C PRO A 306 8.48 0.42 0.52
N SER A 307 7.43 1.01 1.13
CA SER A 307 6.98 0.67 2.48
C SER A 307 6.52 -0.79 2.63
N GLY A 308 6.12 -1.41 1.53
CA GLY A 308 5.46 -2.71 1.51
C GLY A 308 3.95 -2.63 1.78
N ASP A 309 3.39 -1.42 1.88
CA ASP A 309 1.97 -1.15 2.06
C ASP A 309 1.23 -1.16 0.71
N ARG A 310 0.11 -1.87 0.65
CA ARG A 310 -0.77 -1.94 -0.52
C ARG A 310 -1.21 -0.57 -1.04
N ASN A 311 -1.36 0.41 -0.16
CA ASN A 311 -1.84 1.74 -0.55
C ASN A 311 -0.88 2.51 -1.46
N ASP A 312 0.39 2.11 -1.48
CA ASP A 312 1.36 2.67 -2.40
C ASP A 312 1.19 2.11 -3.83
N LEU A 313 0.33 1.10 -4.01
CA LEU A 313 0.10 0.43 -5.29
C LEU A 313 -1.30 0.70 -5.84
N ASN A 314 -1.39 0.93 -7.13
CA ASN A 314 -2.66 0.97 -7.85
C ASN A 314 -2.96 -0.42 -8.46
N LEU A 315 -3.75 -1.23 -7.73
CA LEU A 315 -4.21 -2.54 -8.19
C LEU A 315 -5.47 -2.41 -9.05
N GLN A 316 -5.37 -2.87 -10.29
CA GLN A 316 -6.43 -2.75 -11.29
C GLN A 316 -7.46 -3.90 -11.19
N GLY A 317 -8.69 -3.53 -10.83
CA GLY A 317 -9.81 -4.45 -10.82
C GLY A 317 -9.75 -5.56 -9.73
N PRO A 318 -10.73 -6.47 -9.76
CA PRO A 318 -10.84 -7.52 -8.75
C PRO A 318 -9.75 -8.58 -8.86
N LEU A 319 -9.31 -8.93 -10.07
CA LEU A 319 -8.32 -9.99 -10.29
C LEU A 319 -6.94 -9.65 -9.72
N GLU A 320 -6.44 -8.41 -9.89
CA GLU A 320 -5.17 -8.02 -9.26
C GLU A 320 -5.28 -7.97 -7.74
N ARG A 321 -6.44 -7.57 -7.20
CA ARG A 321 -6.70 -7.60 -5.75
C ARG A 321 -6.74 -9.01 -5.20
N GLU A 322 -7.22 -9.98 -5.96
CA GLU A 322 -7.18 -11.39 -5.60
C GLU A 322 -5.74 -11.92 -5.56
N VAL A 323 -4.91 -11.59 -6.55
CA VAL A 323 -3.48 -11.92 -6.52
C VAL A 323 -2.81 -11.29 -5.30
N TRP A 324 -3.08 -10.02 -5.02
CA TRP A 324 -2.57 -9.36 -3.81
C TRP A 324 -2.98 -10.07 -2.53
N SER A 325 -4.23 -10.50 -2.38
CA SER A 325 -4.69 -11.19 -1.16
C SER A 325 -3.86 -12.44 -0.87
N ARG A 326 -3.46 -13.18 -1.91
CA ARG A 326 -2.57 -14.34 -1.79
C ARG A 326 -1.12 -13.98 -1.46
N LEU A 327 -0.68 -12.77 -1.80
CA LEU A 327 0.67 -12.27 -1.53
C LEU A 327 0.75 -11.46 -0.23
N SER A 328 -0.37 -11.10 0.37
CA SER A 328 -0.43 -10.32 1.60
C SER A 328 0.08 -11.08 2.82
N ALA A 329 0.37 -10.35 3.90
CA ALA A 329 0.80 -10.92 5.18
C ALA A 329 -0.36 -11.57 5.98
N GLU A 330 -1.54 -11.71 5.40
CA GLU A 330 -2.69 -12.37 5.99
C GLU A 330 -2.50 -13.90 5.99
N ASP A 331 -2.01 -14.40 7.12
CA ASP A 331 -1.70 -15.83 7.31
C ASP A 331 -1.79 -16.13 8.81
N ASP A 332 -2.62 -17.09 9.20
CA ASP A 332 -2.79 -17.50 10.61
C ASP A 332 -1.51 -18.09 11.21
N ASN A 333 -0.66 -18.68 10.37
CA ASN A 333 0.63 -19.23 10.76
C ASN A 333 1.78 -18.21 10.75
N CYS A 334 1.49 -16.94 10.44
CA CYS A 334 2.49 -15.89 10.42
C CYS A 334 2.75 -15.37 11.83
N THR A 335 3.84 -15.86 12.46
CA THR A 335 4.33 -15.34 13.73
C THR A 335 5.54 -14.42 13.51
N THR A 336 5.74 -13.49 14.44
CA THR A 336 6.90 -12.59 14.43
C THR A 336 8.22 -13.37 14.42
N GLU A 337 8.32 -14.43 15.23
CA GLU A 337 9.51 -15.28 15.35
C GLU A 337 9.82 -16.02 14.04
N ALA A 338 8.80 -16.62 13.40
CA ALA A 338 8.97 -17.31 12.13
C ALA A 338 9.42 -16.34 11.02
N CYS A 339 8.90 -15.10 11.00
CA CYS A 339 9.31 -14.08 10.05
C CYS A 339 10.69 -13.53 10.32
N LEU A 340 11.08 -13.29 11.57
CA LEU A 340 12.42 -12.84 11.94
C LEU A 340 13.48 -13.86 11.55
N GLY A 341 13.27 -15.14 11.89
CA GLY A 341 14.21 -16.21 11.58
C GLY A 341 14.39 -16.48 10.09
N ARG A 342 13.32 -16.37 9.29
CA ARG A 342 13.34 -16.70 7.86
C ARG A 342 13.64 -15.51 6.96
N MET A 343 13.22 -14.31 7.34
CA MET A 343 13.27 -13.11 6.48
C MET A 343 14.17 -12.00 7.02
N GLY A 344 14.92 -12.26 8.10
CA GLY A 344 15.90 -11.31 8.63
C GLY A 344 15.34 -9.93 9.01
N GLY A 345 14.05 -9.84 9.41
CA GLY A 345 13.43 -8.59 9.80
C GLY A 345 12.98 -7.69 8.63
N THR A 346 12.93 -8.22 7.40
CA THR A 346 12.50 -7.46 6.20
C THR A 346 10.98 -7.43 5.98
N CYS A 347 10.19 -8.03 6.88
CA CYS A 347 8.74 -8.06 6.76
C CYS A 347 8.13 -6.66 7.01
N PRO A 348 7.39 -6.08 6.04
CA PRO A 348 6.75 -4.77 6.18
C PRO A 348 5.77 -4.69 7.36
N PHE A 349 4.97 -5.73 7.56
CA PHE A 349 4.04 -5.77 8.71
C PHE A 349 4.79 -5.76 10.04
N TYR A 350 5.87 -6.54 10.16
CA TYR A 350 6.69 -6.55 11.37
C TYR A 350 7.31 -5.18 11.64
N ARG A 351 7.85 -4.51 10.61
CA ARG A 351 8.38 -3.14 10.74
C ARG A 351 7.32 -2.15 11.18
N ALA A 352 6.11 -2.22 10.59
CA ALA A 352 4.99 -1.38 11.01
C ALA A 352 4.61 -1.64 12.48
N LYS A 353 4.63 -2.91 12.91
CA LYS A 353 4.38 -3.27 14.32
C LYS A 353 5.47 -2.74 15.26
N GLN A 354 6.74 -2.79 14.88
CA GLN A 354 7.83 -2.17 15.65
C GLN A 354 7.69 -0.65 15.73
N ALA A 355 7.42 0.01 14.60
CA ALA A 355 7.17 1.45 14.57
C ALA A 355 6.00 1.83 15.51
N ALA A 356 4.94 1.02 15.52
CA ALA A 356 3.80 1.20 16.42
C ALA A 356 4.22 1.07 17.91
N GLN A 357 5.11 0.13 18.24
CA GLN A 357 5.62 -0.02 19.60
C GLN A 357 6.46 1.17 20.08
N ASN A 358 7.11 1.86 19.15
CA ASN A 358 8.00 2.99 19.45
C ASN A 358 7.31 4.35 19.26
N SER A 359 6.01 4.39 18.91
CA SER A 359 5.29 5.62 18.62
C SER A 359 4.57 6.21 19.82
N HIS A 360 4.58 7.55 19.91
CA HIS A 360 3.75 8.33 20.82
C HIS A 360 2.31 8.45 20.29
N ILE A 361 2.15 8.65 18.98
CA ILE A 361 0.87 8.68 18.30
C ILE A 361 0.77 7.46 17.40
N LEU A 362 -0.19 6.59 17.67
CA LEU A 362 -0.47 5.40 16.86
C LEU A 362 -1.79 5.57 16.13
N ILE A 363 -1.74 5.65 14.81
CA ILE A 363 -2.93 5.77 13.96
C ILE A 363 -3.36 4.41 13.50
N VAL A 364 -4.63 4.07 13.71
CA VAL A 364 -5.27 2.81 13.29
C VAL A 364 -6.61 3.09 12.62
N ASN A 365 -7.23 2.12 11.97
CA ASN A 365 -8.62 2.23 11.58
C ASN A 365 -9.54 1.50 12.58
N HIS A 366 -10.83 1.84 12.55
CA HIS A 366 -11.81 1.23 13.43
C HIS A 366 -11.84 -0.30 13.33
N ALA A 367 -11.68 -0.85 12.12
CA ALA A 367 -11.66 -2.30 11.92
C ALA A 367 -10.50 -2.98 12.67
N LEU A 368 -9.29 -2.39 12.65
CA LEU A 368 -8.13 -2.92 13.35
C LEU A 368 -8.27 -2.77 14.87
N LEU A 369 -8.79 -1.62 15.34
CA LEU A 369 -9.10 -1.40 16.76
C LEU A 369 -10.07 -2.46 17.28
N LEU A 370 -11.15 -2.72 16.55
CA LEU A 370 -12.15 -3.72 16.91
C LEU A 370 -11.62 -5.16 16.84
N SER A 371 -10.76 -5.44 15.85
CA SER A 371 -10.05 -6.72 15.76
C SER A 371 -9.13 -6.94 16.95
N ASP A 372 -8.46 -5.89 17.44
CA ASP A 372 -7.64 -5.96 18.65
C ASP A 372 -8.49 -6.31 19.88
N VAL A 373 -9.60 -5.61 20.07
CA VAL A 373 -10.54 -5.90 21.18
C VAL A 373 -11.06 -7.34 21.10
N SER A 374 -11.46 -7.82 19.91
CA SER A 374 -12.00 -9.18 19.72
C SER A 374 -10.97 -10.28 19.97
N THR A 375 -9.69 -9.99 19.79
CA THR A 375 -8.58 -10.94 20.03
C THR A 375 -7.96 -10.82 21.42
N GLY A 376 -8.53 -10.01 22.30
CA GLY A 376 -8.05 -9.78 23.66
C GLY A 376 -6.78 -8.92 23.71
N SER A 377 -6.75 -7.83 22.95
CA SER A 377 -5.69 -6.80 22.92
C SER A 377 -4.30 -7.37 22.61
N LYS A 378 -4.23 -8.20 21.56
CA LYS A 378 -2.97 -8.84 21.11
C LYS A 378 -2.36 -8.25 19.84
N VAL A 379 -3.11 -7.39 19.14
CA VAL A 379 -2.72 -6.83 17.84
C VAL A 379 -1.98 -5.51 18.03
N LEU A 380 -2.56 -4.61 18.83
CA LEU A 380 -1.98 -3.29 19.13
C LEU A 380 -1.01 -3.38 20.32
N PRO A 381 0.01 -2.49 20.38
CA PRO A 381 0.76 -2.29 21.61
C PRO A 381 -0.12 -1.67 22.70
N GLU A 382 0.21 -1.88 23.95
CA GLU A 382 -0.53 -1.32 25.10
C GLU A 382 -0.72 0.19 25.00
N TYR A 383 -1.91 0.67 25.33
CA TYR A 383 -2.29 2.09 25.36
C TYR A 383 -3.34 2.36 26.43
N ASP A 384 -3.32 3.57 26.98
CA ASP A 384 -4.29 4.05 27.98
C ASP A 384 -5.21 5.13 27.41
N TYR A 385 -4.81 5.76 26.30
CA TYR A 385 -5.50 6.90 25.70
C TYR A 385 -5.94 6.56 24.28
N LEU A 386 -7.23 6.79 24.02
CA LEU A 386 -7.87 6.50 22.75
C LEU A 386 -8.67 7.70 22.25
N ILE A 387 -8.42 8.13 21.03
CA ILE A 387 -9.21 9.09 20.30
C ILE A 387 -9.91 8.36 19.16
N VAL A 388 -11.22 8.49 19.05
CA VAL A 388 -12.02 7.88 17.99
C VAL A 388 -12.56 9.03 17.12
N ASP A 389 -11.93 9.23 15.96
CA ASP A 389 -12.37 10.20 14.97
C ASP A 389 -13.45 9.59 14.07
N GLU A 390 -14.44 10.40 13.63
CA GLU A 390 -15.61 9.93 12.87
C GLU A 390 -16.36 8.77 13.57
N ALA A 391 -16.55 8.89 14.89
CA ALA A 391 -17.12 7.85 15.75
C ALA A 391 -18.52 7.36 15.32
N HIS A 392 -19.26 8.17 14.54
CA HIS A 392 -20.55 7.79 13.97
C HIS A 392 -20.48 6.57 13.02
N HIS A 393 -19.26 6.20 12.53
CA HIS A 393 -19.04 5.00 11.74
C HIS A 393 -18.77 3.73 12.59
N MET A 394 -18.60 3.89 13.92
CA MET A 394 -18.24 2.77 14.79
C MET A 394 -19.27 1.63 14.78
N GLU A 395 -20.57 1.94 14.77
CA GLU A 395 -21.64 0.92 14.73
C GLU A 395 -21.50 0.01 13.49
N THR A 396 -21.30 0.64 12.32
CA THR A 396 -21.08 -0.08 11.07
C THR A 396 -19.78 -0.89 11.12
N ALA A 397 -18.72 -0.32 11.67
CA ALA A 397 -17.44 -0.99 11.80
C ALA A 397 -17.52 -2.20 12.73
N VAL A 398 -18.23 -2.09 13.88
CA VAL A 398 -18.48 -3.21 14.81
C VAL A 398 -19.26 -4.32 14.11
N THR A 399 -20.35 -3.98 13.42
CA THR A 399 -21.15 -4.95 12.68
C THR A 399 -20.29 -5.71 11.66
N ASN A 400 -19.46 -5.00 10.89
CA ASN A 400 -18.58 -5.63 9.90
C ASN A 400 -17.48 -6.49 10.55
N ALA A 401 -16.89 -6.04 11.66
CA ALA A 401 -15.83 -6.76 12.36
C ALA A 401 -16.31 -8.05 13.01
N LEU A 402 -17.55 -8.08 13.49
CA LEU A 402 -18.18 -9.24 14.12
C LEU A 402 -18.95 -10.12 13.12
N SER A 403 -19.05 -9.72 11.85
CA SER A 403 -19.74 -10.47 10.81
C SER A 403 -18.80 -11.43 10.11
N PHE A 404 -19.24 -12.65 9.92
CA PHE A 404 -18.60 -13.60 9.01
C PHE A 404 -19.34 -13.61 7.67
N ARG A 405 -18.61 -13.42 6.58
CA ARG A 405 -19.15 -13.47 5.22
C ARG A 405 -18.44 -14.56 4.44
N MET A 406 -19.21 -15.49 3.91
CA MET A 406 -18.74 -16.49 2.95
C MET A 406 -19.55 -16.33 1.66
N THR A 407 -18.88 -16.27 0.54
CA THR A 407 -19.51 -16.26 -0.80
C THR A 407 -19.40 -17.63 -1.45
N GLN A 408 -20.23 -17.89 -2.47
CA GLN A 408 -20.11 -19.11 -3.28
C GLN A 408 -18.70 -19.23 -3.89
N GLY A 409 -18.11 -18.12 -4.34
CA GLY A 409 -16.75 -18.11 -4.88
C GLY A 409 -15.67 -18.47 -3.87
N ASP A 410 -15.85 -18.12 -2.60
CA ASP A 410 -14.93 -18.53 -1.53
C ASP A 410 -15.00 -20.03 -1.27
N LEU A 411 -16.20 -20.60 -1.29
CA LEU A 411 -16.40 -22.04 -1.15
C LEU A 411 -15.82 -22.81 -2.36
N GLU A 412 -16.09 -22.34 -3.58
CA GLU A 412 -15.54 -22.96 -4.80
C GLU A 412 -14.01 -22.92 -4.81
N ARG A 413 -13.41 -21.82 -4.35
CA ARG A 413 -11.96 -21.68 -4.22
C ARG A 413 -11.41 -22.66 -3.19
N MET A 414 -12.00 -22.72 -2.00
CA MET A 414 -11.59 -23.64 -0.94
C MET A 414 -11.68 -25.10 -1.39
N LEU A 415 -12.73 -25.47 -2.12
CA LEU A 415 -12.88 -26.81 -2.70
C LEU A 415 -11.83 -27.09 -3.79
N LYS A 416 -11.47 -26.10 -4.62
CA LYS A 416 -10.40 -26.23 -5.62
C LYS A 416 -9.01 -26.36 -4.98
N GLU A 417 -8.75 -25.63 -3.92
CA GLU A 417 -7.49 -25.72 -3.17
C GLU A 417 -7.35 -27.07 -2.44
N LEU A 418 -8.43 -27.57 -1.87
CA LEU A 418 -8.47 -28.93 -1.34
C LEU A 418 -8.22 -29.98 -2.42
N GLY A 419 -8.76 -29.73 -3.61
CA GLY A 419 -8.57 -30.59 -4.78
C GLY A 419 -9.20 -31.98 -4.63
N GLY A 420 -8.71 -32.94 -5.42
CA GLY A 420 -9.10 -34.34 -5.42
C GLY A 420 -7.91 -35.26 -5.28
N SER A 421 -8.12 -36.54 -5.54
CA SER A 421 -7.08 -37.58 -5.42
C SER A 421 -5.83 -37.37 -6.28
N SER A 422 -5.88 -36.51 -7.30
CA SER A 422 -4.78 -36.29 -8.25
C SER A 422 -4.32 -34.83 -8.35
N ALA A 423 -4.97 -33.88 -7.62
CA ALA A 423 -4.65 -32.47 -7.69
C ALA A 423 -5.02 -31.75 -6.38
N GLY A 424 -4.40 -30.57 -6.12
CA GLY A 424 -4.59 -29.80 -4.91
C GLY A 424 -3.93 -30.39 -3.68
N LEU A 425 -4.29 -29.89 -2.51
CA LEU A 425 -3.67 -30.31 -1.23
C LEU A 425 -3.85 -31.80 -0.97
N LEU A 426 -5.02 -32.35 -1.24
CA LEU A 426 -5.31 -33.79 -1.07
C LEU A 426 -4.48 -34.64 -2.04
N GLY A 427 -4.34 -34.22 -3.30
CA GLY A 427 -3.51 -34.91 -4.28
C GLY A 427 -2.05 -34.95 -3.85
N THR A 428 -1.51 -33.83 -3.35
CA THR A 428 -0.13 -33.74 -2.86
C THR A 428 0.08 -34.67 -1.64
N ILE A 429 -0.82 -34.63 -0.65
CA ILE A 429 -0.73 -35.49 0.53
C ILE A 429 -0.77 -36.99 0.15
N LEU A 430 -1.66 -37.36 -0.79
CA LEU A 430 -1.76 -38.76 -1.24
C LEU A 430 -0.51 -39.22 -2.00
N THR A 431 0.08 -38.34 -2.80
CA THR A 431 1.34 -38.66 -3.51
C THR A 431 2.49 -38.84 -2.53
N ASP A 432 2.67 -37.88 -1.60
CA ASP A 432 3.73 -37.92 -0.59
C ASP A 432 3.61 -39.13 0.36
N THR A 433 2.39 -39.59 0.65
CA THR A 433 2.16 -40.80 1.47
C THR A 433 2.30 -42.10 0.70
N HIS A 434 2.25 -42.03 -0.63
CA HIS A 434 2.47 -43.25 -1.47
C HIS A 434 3.96 -43.50 -1.73
N ASP A 435 4.78 -42.42 -1.67
CA ASP A 435 6.22 -42.46 -1.87
C ASP A 435 7.02 -42.70 -0.56
N ALA A 436 6.33 -42.76 0.59
CA ALA A 436 6.87 -43.05 1.93
C ALA A 436 6.59 -44.49 2.35
#